data_bd3b9a2650a5857304fb845bc8d2068c
#
_entry.id   bd3b9a2650a5857304fb845bc8d2068c
#
_cell.length_a   1.000
_cell.length_b   1.000
_cell.length_c   1.000
_cell.angle_alpha   90.00
_cell.angle_beta   90.00
_cell.angle_gamma   90.00
#
_symmetry.space_group_name_H-M   'P 1'
#
loop_
_entity.id
_entity.type
_entity.pdbx_description
1 polymer ?
#
loop_
_entity_poly.entity_id
_entity_poly.type
_entity_poly.pdbx_seq_one_letter_code
_entity_poly.pdbx_strand_id
1 'polypeptide(L)'
;LQAVRRKGMEKLTINRWAAEDRPREKMMLKGAEALSDAELLAILIGSGNTEESAVALMQRTLARCNNDLNQLGKWEVRDFSRFKGLGPAKSIAIMAALELGKRRRQQEHPERAVIHSSNDIYEIFHPLLCDLTIEEFWVLLLNQASRVIDKVRISRGGIDQTSADVRSILREALLQRATQI
;
A
#
# COMPACT_ATOMS: atom_id res chain seq x y z
N LEU A 1 22.63 17.76 -54.35
CA LEU A 1 22.44 16.78 -53.28
C LEU A 1 22.26 17.53 -51.95
N GLN A 2 21.00 17.83 -51.60
CA GLN A 2 20.65 18.47 -50.33
C GLN A 2 20.66 17.42 -49.22
N ALA A 3 21.52 17.61 -48.24
CA ALA A 3 21.56 16.84 -47.02
C ALA A 3 20.33 17.23 -46.15
N VAL A 4 19.36 16.33 -46.05
CA VAL A 4 18.25 16.44 -45.11
C VAL A 4 18.83 16.31 -43.69
N ARG A 5 19.01 17.44 -43.01
CA ARG A 5 19.26 17.47 -41.56
C ARG A 5 18.06 16.84 -40.84
N ARG A 6 18.21 15.63 -40.31
CA ARG A 6 17.32 15.04 -39.33
C ARG A 6 17.26 15.98 -38.12
N LYS A 7 16.16 16.74 -38.00
CA LYS A 7 15.82 17.44 -36.76
C LYS A 7 15.75 16.39 -35.64
N GLY A 8 16.70 16.44 -34.71
CA GLY A 8 16.66 15.62 -33.51
C GLY A 8 15.33 15.90 -32.79
N MET A 9 14.59 14.85 -32.47
CA MET A 9 13.39 14.95 -31.64
C MET A 9 13.78 15.64 -30.34
N GLU A 10 13.22 16.83 -30.13
CA GLU A 10 13.45 17.61 -28.91
C GLU A 10 12.96 16.80 -27.73
N LYS A 11 13.84 16.52 -26.77
CA LYS A 11 13.53 15.76 -25.58
C LYS A 11 12.48 16.50 -24.76
N LEU A 12 11.27 16.01 -24.70
CA LEU A 12 10.23 16.49 -23.77
C LEU A 12 10.62 16.08 -22.34
N THR A 13 11.27 16.96 -21.62
CA THR A 13 11.54 16.77 -20.19
C THR A 13 10.22 16.76 -19.44
N ILE A 14 10.10 15.94 -18.37
CA ILE A 14 8.89 15.83 -17.54
C ILE A 14 8.41 17.22 -17.05
N ASN A 15 9.31 18.17 -16.85
CA ASN A 15 8.98 19.54 -16.47
C ASN A 15 8.19 20.33 -17.53
N ARG A 16 8.16 19.87 -18.79
CA ARG A 16 7.33 20.45 -19.86
C ARG A 16 5.99 19.78 -20.01
N TRP A 17 5.70 18.72 -19.27
CA TRP A 17 4.39 18.08 -19.25
C TRP A 17 3.40 18.95 -18.47
N ALA A 18 2.11 18.80 -18.77
CA ALA A 18 1.07 19.37 -17.92
C ALA A 18 1.24 18.89 -16.48
N ALA A 19 0.92 19.73 -15.50
CA ALA A 19 1.14 19.39 -14.08
C ALA A 19 0.46 18.05 -13.71
N GLU A 20 -0.74 17.84 -14.24
CA GLU A 20 -1.54 16.61 -14.02
C GLU A 20 -0.93 15.33 -14.63
N ASP A 21 0.02 15.45 -15.54
CA ASP A 21 0.72 14.33 -16.18
C ASP A 21 2.09 14.05 -15.56
N ARG A 22 2.58 14.94 -14.70
CA ARG A 22 3.83 14.71 -13.98
C ARG A 22 3.61 13.71 -12.86
N PRO A 23 4.40 12.63 -12.75
CA PRO A 23 4.08 11.54 -11.82
C PRO A 23 3.84 11.95 -10.37
N ARG A 24 4.63 12.89 -9.82
CA ARG A 24 4.47 13.35 -8.44
C ARG A 24 3.18 14.14 -8.23
N GLU A 25 2.91 15.09 -9.10
CA GLU A 25 1.71 15.92 -9.10
C GLU A 25 0.47 15.06 -9.37
N LYS A 26 0.56 14.11 -10.32
CA LYS A 26 -0.49 13.13 -10.60
C LYS A 26 -0.81 12.28 -9.38
N MET A 27 0.21 11.82 -8.65
CA MET A 27 0.03 11.07 -7.41
C MET A 27 -0.69 11.89 -6.33
N MET A 28 -0.32 13.17 -6.18
CA MET A 28 -0.96 14.06 -5.22
C MET A 28 -2.41 14.38 -5.55
N LEU A 29 -2.73 14.53 -6.84
CA LEU A 29 -4.06 14.93 -7.30
C LEU A 29 -5.03 13.77 -7.45
N LYS A 30 -4.55 12.61 -7.91
CA LYS A 30 -5.38 11.47 -8.35
C LYS A 30 -5.12 10.17 -7.56
N GLY A 31 -4.17 10.18 -6.61
CA GLY A 31 -3.80 8.99 -5.86
C GLY A 31 -2.80 8.07 -6.57
N ALA A 32 -2.25 7.11 -5.84
CA ALA A 32 -1.23 6.18 -6.36
C ALA A 32 -1.80 5.21 -7.41
N GLU A 33 -3.08 4.86 -7.30
CA GLU A 33 -3.79 3.95 -8.21
C GLU A 33 -3.93 4.50 -9.64
N ALA A 34 -3.80 5.82 -9.81
CA ALA A 34 -3.83 6.46 -11.13
C ALA A 34 -2.50 6.36 -11.89
N LEU A 35 -1.42 5.92 -11.23
CA LEU A 35 -0.09 5.84 -11.82
C LEU A 35 0.20 4.44 -12.34
N SER A 36 0.90 4.39 -13.48
CA SER A 36 1.51 3.14 -13.97
C SER A 36 2.75 2.76 -13.13
N ASP A 37 3.16 1.49 -13.18
CA ASP A 37 4.36 1.02 -12.50
C ASP A 37 5.61 1.82 -12.92
N ALA A 38 5.70 2.19 -14.19
CA ALA A 38 6.79 3.02 -14.69
C ALA A 38 6.79 4.43 -14.08
N GLU A 39 5.63 5.03 -13.87
CA GLU A 39 5.50 6.33 -13.20
C GLU A 39 5.84 6.25 -11.72
N LEU A 40 5.41 5.20 -11.02
CA LEU A 40 5.77 4.95 -9.62
C LEU A 40 7.29 4.76 -9.45
N LEU A 41 7.92 3.93 -10.29
CA LEU A 41 9.36 3.76 -10.31
C LEU A 41 10.11 5.04 -10.70
N ALA A 42 9.55 5.85 -11.60
CA ALA A 42 10.13 7.13 -11.97
C ALA A 42 10.17 8.13 -10.81
N ILE A 43 9.16 8.10 -9.93
CA ILE A 43 9.17 8.89 -8.68
C ILE A 43 10.33 8.48 -7.78
N LEU A 44 10.60 7.17 -7.64
CA LEU A 44 11.68 6.65 -6.80
C LEU A 44 13.05 7.07 -7.28
N ILE A 45 13.31 6.98 -8.60
CA ILE A 45 14.63 7.35 -9.17
C ILE A 45 14.81 8.85 -9.34
N GLY A 46 13.74 9.64 -9.28
CA GLY A 46 13.73 11.11 -9.31
C GLY A 46 14.10 11.75 -10.63
N SER A 47 15.01 11.19 -11.41
CA SER A 47 15.46 11.74 -12.70
C SER A 47 15.84 10.64 -13.70
N GLY A 48 15.65 10.90 -14.98
CA GLY A 48 16.14 10.06 -16.05
C GLY A 48 17.64 10.23 -16.30
N ASN A 49 18.03 10.12 -17.56
CA ASN A 49 19.38 10.40 -18.03
C ASN A 49 19.40 11.54 -19.08
N THR A 50 20.54 11.76 -19.71
CA THR A 50 20.67 12.81 -20.75
C THR A 50 19.83 12.55 -22.01
N GLU A 51 19.39 11.31 -22.24
CA GLU A 51 18.72 10.88 -23.47
C GLU A 51 17.22 10.68 -23.27
N GLU A 52 16.78 10.31 -22.06
CA GLU A 52 15.39 9.95 -21.78
C GLU A 52 14.91 10.44 -20.42
N SER A 53 13.59 10.60 -20.26
CA SER A 53 12.95 10.97 -19.01
C SER A 53 12.99 9.81 -18.01
N ALA A 54 12.72 10.08 -16.72
CA ALA A 54 12.63 9.04 -15.70
C ALA A 54 11.56 7.99 -16.06
N VAL A 55 10.41 8.42 -16.59
CA VAL A 55 9.31 7.52 -16.98
C VAL A 55 9.73 6.64 -18.17
N ALA A 56 10.33 7.24 -19.22
CA ALA A 56 10.80 6.48 -20.38
C ALA A 56 11.89 5.47 -20.01
N LEU A 57 12.81 5.86 -19.12
CA LEU A 57 13.83 4.96 -18.59
C LEU A 57 13.20 3.77 -17.85
N MET A 58 12.18 4.00 -17.01
CA MET A 58 11.50 2.92 -16.28
C MET A 58 10.63 2.06 -17.20
N GLN A 59 9.97 2.62 -18.20
CA GLN A 59 9.25 1.84 -19.22
C GLN A 59 10.20 0.87 -19.94
N ARG A 60 11.37 1.35 -20.36
CA ARG A 60 12.37 0.52 -21.02
C ARG A 60 12.97 -0.54 -20.07
N THR A 61 13.13 -0.20 -18.81
CA THR A 61 13.60 -1.13 -17.77
C THR A 61 12.58 -2.24 -17.53
N LEU A 62 11.30 -1.89 -17.32
CA LEU A 62 10.20 -2.83 -17.13
C LEU A 62 9.98 -3.74 -18.35
N ALA A 63 10.08 -3.21 -19.55
CA ALA A 63 9.96 -4.02 -20.77
C ALA A 63 10.98 -5.17 -20.82
N ARG A 64 12.15 -5.03 -20.19
CA ARG A 64 13.18 -6.08 -20.13
C ARG A 64 12.80 -7.25 -19.20
N CYS A 65 11.89 -7.04 -18.27
CA CYS A 65 11.32 -8.08 -17.42
C CYS A 65 9.82 -8.32 -17.71
N ASN A 66 9.39 -8.11 -18.95
CA ASN A 66 8.02 -8.33 -19.43
C ASN A 66 6.95 -7.57 -18.60
N ASN A 67 7.29 -6.40 -18.07
CA ASN A 67 6.45 -5.61 -17.15
C ASN A 67 6.02 -6.36 -15.89
N ASP A 68 6.82 -7.34 -15.44
CA ASP A 68 6.56 -8.13 -14.24
C ASP A 68 7.41 -7.63 -13.07
N LEU A 69 6.77 -7.03 -12.06
CA LEU A 69 7.43 -6.54 -10.84
C LEU A 69 8.06 -7.67 -10.01
N ASN A 70 7.55 -8.91 -10.11
CA ASN A 70 8.17 -10.05 -9.43
C ASN A 70 9.50 -10.43 -10.09
N GLN A 71 9.61 -10.29 -11.41
CA GLN A 71 10.88 -10.47 -12.11
C GLN A 71 11.84 -9.33 -11.79
N LEU A 72 11.37 -8.09 -11.78
CA LEU A 72 12.16 -6.92 -11.39
C LEU A 72 12.72 -7.07 -9.97
N GLY A 73 11.93 -7.63 -9.05
CA GLY A 73 12.31 -7.87 -7.66
C GLY A 73 13.43 -8.92 -7.46
N LYS A 74 13.79 -9.67 -8.51
CA LYS A 74 14.91 -10.62 -8.49
C LYS A 74 16.22 -10.01 -9.00
N TRP A 75 16.17 -8.78 -9.52
CA TRP A 75 17.34 -8.12 -10.07
C TRP A 75 18.28 -7.62 -8.97
N GLU A 76 19.57 -7.67 -9.28
CA GLU A 76 20.65 -7.09 -8.47
C GLU A 76 21.09 -5.75 -9.06
N VAL A 77 21.90 -4.99 -8.31
CA VAL A 77 22.45 -3.69 -8.74
C VAL A 77 23.11 -3.78 -10.13
N ARG A 78 23.81 -4.89 -10.39
CA ARG A 78 24.48 -5.13 -11.70
C ARG A 78 23.50 -5.21 -12.88
N ASP A 79 22.27 -5.68 -12.66
CA ASP A 79 21.27 -5.80 -13.73
C ASP A 79 20.68 -4.43 -14.07
N PHE A 80 20.44 -3.59 -13.08
CA PHE A 80 20.04 -2.21 -13.26
C PHE A 80 21.15 -1.37 -13.91
N SER A 81 22.40 -1.61 -13.56
CA SER A 81 23.56 -0.86 -14.10
C SER A 81 23.77 -1.00 -15.60
N ARG A 82 23.11 -1.97 -16.25
CA ARG A 82 23.07 -2.11 -17.71
C ARG A 82 22.28 -0.98 -18.38
N PHE A 83 21.48 -0.25 -17.62
CA PHE A 83 20.68 0.86 -18.13
C PHE A 83 21.39 2.19 -17.81
N LYS A 84 21.77 2.92 -18.84
CA LYS A 84 22.37 4.26 -18.69
C LYS A 84 21.42 5.15 -17.88
N GLY A 85 21.90 5.66 -16.76
CA GLY A 85 21.11 6.49 -15.84
C GLY A 85 20.56 5.76 -14.60
N LEU A 86 20.73 4.44 -14.49
CA LEU A 86 20.48 3.66 -13.29
C LEU A 86 21.79 3.30 -12.61
N GLY A 87 22.35 4.26 -11.88
CA GLY A 87 23.52 4.00 -11.03
C GLY A 87 23.14 3.29 -9.72
N PRO A 88 24.13 2.92 -8.87
CA PRO A 88 23.89 2.17 -7.63
C PRO A 88 22.82 2.78 -6.72
N ALA A 89 22.82 4.09 -6.53
CA ALA A 89 21.88 4.78 -5.65
C ALA A 89 20.41 4.59 -6.10
N LYS A 90 20.14 4.76 -7.40
CA LYS A 90 18.79 4.57 -7.97
C LYS A 90 18.36 3.09 -7.93
N SER A 91 19.28 2.18 -8.22
CA SER A 91 19.06 0.74 -8.16
C SER A 91 18.69 0.29 -6.75
N ILE A 92 19.44 0.77 -5.74
CA ILE A 92 19.18 0.48 -4.33
C ILE A 92 17.82 1.02 -3.89
N ALA A 93 17.42 2.23 -4.34
CA ALA A 93 16.12 2.79 -4.02
C ALA A 93 14.96 1.92 -4.56
N ILE A 94 15.08 1.41 -5.79
CA ILE A 94 14.10 0.48 -6.37
C ILE A 94 14.06 -0.82 -5.57
N MET A 95 15.22 -1.43 -5.32
CA MET A 95 15.32 -2.69 -4.58
C MET A 95 14.76 -2.56 -3.18
N ALA A 96 15.04 -1.47 -2.47
CA ALA A 96 14.50 -1.20 -1.14
C ALA A 96 12.97 -1.06 -1.16
N ALA A 97 12.40 -0.37 -2.15
CA ALA A 97 10.96 -0.23 -2.29
C ALA A 97 10.27 -1.59 -2.56
N LEU A 98 10.86 -2.42 -3.44
CA LEU A 98 10.35 -3.76 -3.72
C LEU A 98 10.44 -4.68 -2.49
N GLU A 99 11.53 -4.60 -1.73
CA GLU A 99 11.68 -5.36 -0.49
C GLU A 99 10.67 -4.92 0.57
N LEU A 100 10.42 -3.62 0.74
CA LEU A 100 9.38 -3.12 1.65
C LEU A 100 7.99 -3.61 1.23
N GLY A 101 7.68 -3.61 -0.06
CA GLY A 101 6.44 -4.18 -0.59
C GLY A 101 6.29 -5.67 -0.30
N LYS A 102 7.40 -6.43 -0.40
CA LYS A 102 7.45 -7.86 -0.03
C LYS A 102 7.22 -8.05 1.47
N ARG A 103 7.92 -7.31 2.33
CA ARG A 103 7.74 -7.37 3.79
C ARG A 103 6.33 -6.98 4.21
N ARG A 104 5.73 -5.95 3.59
CA ARG A 104 4.34 -5.58 3.84
C ARG A 104 3.37 -6.73 3.55
N ARG A 105 3.59 -7.51 2.47
CA ARG A 105 2.77 -8.71 2.16
C ARG A 105 3.03 -9.86 3.12
N GLN A 106 4.27 -10.00 3.62
CA GLN A 106 4.68 -11.03 4.58
C GLN A 106 4.38 -10.65 6.04
N GLN A 107 4.16 -9.37 6.32
CA GLN A 107 3.51 -8.99 7.56
C GLN A 107 2.13 -9.64 7.49
N GLU A 108 2.08 -10.88 7.96
CA GLU A 108 0.84 -11.53 8.30
C GLU A 108 0.07 -10.51 9.13
N HIS A 109 -1.06 -10.05 8.61
CA HIS A 109 -2.13 -9.70 9.51
C HIS A 109 -2.25 -10.95 10.39
N PRO A 110 -2.06 -10.88 11.72
CA PRO A 110 -2.28 -12.02 12.59
C PRO A 110 -3.58 -12.64 12.09
N GLU A 111 -3.56 -13.92 11.72
CA GLU A 111 -4.71 -14.55 11.06
C GLU A 111 -5.91 -14.11 11.84
N ARG A 112 -6.71 -13.22 11.24
CA ARG A 112 -7.85 -12.66 11.94
C ARG A 112 -8.71 -13.84 12.26
N ALA A 113 -8.81 -14.20 13.55
CA ALA A 113 -9.49 -15.40 13.99
C ALA A 113 -10.83 -15.48 13.27
N VAL A 114 -11.15 -16.63 12.71
CA VAL A 114 -12.45 -16.88 12.10
C VAL A 114 -13.34 -17.40 13.21
N ILE A 115 -14.49 -16.77 13.39
CA ILE A 115 -15.47 -17.16 14.40
C ILE A 115 -16.38 -18.21 13.80
N HIS A 116 -16.34 -19.41 14.35
CA HIS A 116 -17.21 -20.53 14.00
C HIS A 116 -18.22 -20.86 15.10
N SER A 117 -17.91 -20.45 16.33
CA SER A 117 -18.72 -20.79 17.49
C SER A 117 -18.64 -19.72 18.57
N SER A 118 -19.56 -19.78 19.54
CA SER A 118 -19.50 -18.94 20.74
C SER A 118 -18.27 -19.24 21.59
N ASN A 119 -17.71 -20.43 21.51
CA ASN A 119 -16.48 -20.76 22.21
C ASN A 119 -15.28 -19.96 21.69
N ASP A 120 -15.21 -19.70 20.38
CA ASP A 120 -14.14 -18.88 19.79
C ASP A 120 -14.21 -17.44 20.33
N ILE A 121 -15.42 -16.92 20.54
CA ILE A 121 -15.64 -15.61 21.14
C ILE A 121 -15.19 -15.63 22.61
N TYR A 122 -15.52 -16.70 23.35
CA TYR A 122 -15.07 -16.88 24.73
C TYR A 122 -13.57 -16.87 24.84
N GLU A 123 -12.86 -17.63 24.03
CA GLU A 123 -11.39 -17.68 23.99
C GLU A 123 -10.75 -16.31 23.70
N ILE A 124 -11.42 -15.48 22.89
CA ILE A 124 -10.95 -14.12 22.58
C ILE A 124 -11.15 -13.16 23.76
N PHE A 125 -12.29 -13.25 24.45
CA PHE A 125 -12.62 -12.28 25.48
C PHE A 125 -12.26 -12.71 26.89
N HIS A 126 -12.21 -14.01 27.19
CA HIS A 126 -11.91 -14.50 28.53
C HIS A 126 -10.60 -13.94 29.09
N PRO A 127 -9.46 -13.94 28.36
CA PRO A 127 -8.20 -13.37 28.85
C PRO A 127 -8.26 -11.86 29.11
N LEU A 128 -9.22 -11.15 28.48
CA LEU A 128 -9.39 -9.71 28.64
C LEU A 128 -10.31 -9.35 29.79
N LEU A 129 -11.24 -10.24 30.13
CA LEU A 129 -12.35 -9.93 31.03
C LEU A 129 -12.29 -10.66 32.37
N CYS A 130 -11.58 -11.79 32.44
CA CYS A 130 -11.60 -12.67 33.64
C CYS A 130 -11.13 -12.00 34.95
N ASP A 131 -10.24 -11.02 34.87
CA ASP A 131 -9.67 -10.32 36.03
C ASP A 131 -10.28 -8.92 36.25
N LEU A 132 -11.32 -8.55 35.49
CA LEU A 132 -11.94 -7.25 35.65
C LEU A 132 -12.83 -7.20 36.90
N THR A 133 -12.64 -6.15 37.69
CA THR A 133 -13.46 -5.84 38.86
C THR A 133 -14.67 -4.94 38.55
N ILE A 134 -14.77 -4.47 37.31
CA ILE A 134 -15.80 -3.56 36.81
C ILE A 134 -16.37 -4.16 35.53
N GLU A 135 -17.71 -4.09 35.38
CA GLU A 135 -18.35 -4.56 34.13
C GLU A 135 -17.95 -3.71 32.94
N GLU A 136 -17.62 -4.35 31.86
CA GLU A 136 -17.34 -3.73 30.55
C GLU A 136 -18.21 -4.35 29.48
N PHE A 137 -18.68 -3.53 28.54
CA PHE A 137 -19.40 -4.00 27.37
C PHE A 137 -18.51 -3.86 26.14
N TRP A 138 -18.25 -4.98 25.50
CA TRP A 138 -17.42 -5.08 24.32
C TRP A 138 -18.21 -5.59 23.13
N VAL A 139 -17.82 -5.18 21.94
CA VAL A 139 -18.30 -5.74 20.67
C VAL A 139 -17.14 -6.31 19.87
N LEU A 140 -17.40 -7.41 19.21
CA LEU A 140 -16.51 -8.03 18.25
C LEU A 140 -16.99 -7.65 16.85
N LEU A 141 -16.15 -6.95 16.10
CA LEU A 141 -16.45 -6.53 14.75
C LEU A 141 -15.90 -7.56 13.77
N LEU A 142 -16.76 -8.07 12.88
CA LEU A 142 -16.44 -9.13 11.95
C LEU A 142 -16.67 -8.67 10.48
N ASN A 143 -15.93 -9.26 9.56
CA ASN A 143 -16.22 -9.14 8.14
C ASN A 143 -17.23 -10.20 7.68
N GLN A 144 -17.62 -10.16 6.40
CA GLN A 144 -18.58 -11.10 5.82
C GLN A 144 -18.14 -12.58 5.91
N ALA A 145 -16.84 -12.87 6.02
CA ALA A 145 -16.31 -14.21 6.21
C ALA A 145 -16.12 -14.58 7.70
N SER A 146 -16.84 -13.90 8.62
CA SER A 146 -16.73 -14.08 10.08
C SER A 146 -15.31 -13.93 10.63
N ARG A 147 -14.44 -13.19 9.94
CA ARG A 147 -13.09 -12.89 10.43
C ARG A 147 -13.13 -11.67 11.33
N VAL A 148 -12.47 -11.75 12.46
CA VAL A 148 -12.35 -10.64 13.42
C VAL A 148 -11.67 -9.44 12.76
N ILE A 149 -12.36 -8.30 12.72
CA ILE A 149 -11.79 -7.01 12.31
C ILE A 149 -11.14 -6.35 13.52
N ASP A 150 -11.91 -6.19 14.61
CA ASP A 150 -11.46 -5.54 15.82
C ASP A 150 -12.32 -5.94 17.03
N LYS A 151 -11.81 -5.65 18.22
CA LYS A 151 -12.49 -5.77 19.51
C LYS A 151 -12.61 -4.37 20.11
N VAL A 152 -13.82 -3.86 20.25
CA VAL A 152 -14.05 -2.48 20.69
C VAL A 152 -14.80 -2.47 22.01
N ARG A 153 -14.23 -1.77 23.01
CA ARG A 153 -14.94 -1.51 24.25
C ARG A 153 -15.90 -0.33 24.05
N ILE A 154 -17.17 -0.60 24.15
CA ILE A 154 -18.25 0.41 23.99
C ILE A 154 -18.47 1.18 25.27
N SER A 155 -18.53 0.47 26.40
CA SER A 155 -18.72 1.11 27.70
C SER A 155 -17.96 0.40 28.81
N ARG A 156 -17.70 1.13 29.87
CA ARG A 156 -17.19 0.64 31.14
C ARG A 156 -18.16 1.09 32.22
N GLY A 157 -18.67 0.15 32.96
CA GLY A 157 -19.71 0.41 33.95
C GLY A 157 -19.26 1.25 35.14
N GLY A 158 -20.25 1.93 35.78
CA GLY A 158 -20.19 2.41 37.11
C GLY A 158 -20.57 1.30 38.11
N ILE A 159 -20.86 1.68 39.35
CA ILE A 159 -21.14 0.73 40.46
C ILE A 159 -22.34 -0.17 40.19
N ASP A 160 -23.34 0.24 39.38
CA ASP A 160 -24.61 -0.44 39.25
C ASP A 160 -25.05 -0.90 37.86
N GLN A 161 -24.51 -0.37 36.75
CA GLN A 161 -24.91 -0.77 35.38
C GLN A 161 -23.89 -0.41 34.31
N THR A 162 -23.77 -1.29 33.32
CA THR A 162 -23.05 -1.04 32.06
C THR A 162 -24.07 -0.86 30.93
N SER A 163 -24.08 0.31 30.28
CA SER A 163 -25.03 0.58 29.19
C SER A 163 -24.46 0.18 27.84
N ALA A 164 -25.22 -0.55 27.05
CA ALA A 164 -24.93 -0.83 25.65
C ALA A 164 -25.58 0.27 24.79
N ASP A 165 -24.77 1.30 24.40
CA ASP A 165 -25.25 2.34 23.50
C ASP A 165 -25.22 1.86 22.06
N VAL A 166 -26.39 1.56 21.49
CA VAL A 166 -26.54 1.08 20.10
C VAL A 166 -25.95 2.05 19.07
N ARG A 167 -26.01 3.37 19.32
CA ARG A 167 -25.44 4.36 18.38
C ARG A 167 -23.92 4.25 18.34
N SER A 168 -23.28 4.09 19.47
CA SER A 168 -21.83 3.88 19.57
C SER A 168 -21.41 2.57 18.91
N ILE A 169 -22.16 1.49 19.11
CA ILE A 169 -21.92 0.19 18.45
C ILE A 169 -21.96 0.34 16.93
N LEU A 170 -23.05 0.92 16.40
CA LEU A 170 -23.22 1.09 14.96
C LEU A 170 -22.17 2.03 14.36
N ARG A 171 -21.80 3.09 15.08
CA ARG A 171 -20.74 4.00 14.64
C ARG A 171 -19.43 3.26 14.45
N GLU A 172 -18.98 2.49 15.43
CA GLU A 172 -17.74 1.72 15.34
C GLU A 172 -17.79 0.68 14.21
N ALA A 173 -18.92 -0.01 14.07
CA ALA A 173 -19.12 -0.97 12.98
C ALA A 173 -18.99 -0.31 11.59
N LEU A 174 -19.59 0.86 11.39
CA LEU A 174 -19.53 1.61 10.13
C LEU A 174 -18.11 2.14 9.85
N LEU A 175 -17.44 2.72 10.85
CA LEU A 175 -16.08 3.25 10.72
C LEU A 175 -15.10 2.15 10.30
N GLN A 176 -15.25 0.95 10.85
CA GLN A 176 -14.38 -0.17 10.55
C GLN A 176 -14.92 -1.09 9.43
N ARG A 177 -16.02 -0.69 8.77
CA ARG A 177 -16.66 -1.45 7.68
C ARG A 177 -16.95 -2.89 8.07
N ALA A 178 -17.37 -3.12 9.32
CA ALA A 178 -17.81 -4.41 9.78
C ALA A 178 -19.17 -4.75 9.12
N THR A 179 -19.37 -6.03 8.82
CA THR A 179 -20.61 -6.54 8.24
C THR A 179 -21.39 -7.42 9.22
N GLN A 180 -20.74 -7.82 10.32
CA GLN A 180 -21.32 -8.60 11.42
C GLN A 180 -20.76 -8.06 12.75
N ILE A 181 -21.56 -8.18 13.79
CA ILE A 181 -21.24 -7.77 15.16
C ILE A 181 -21.54 -8.93 16.11
#